data_589406f9171f7e06051b0644ca84d099
#
_entry.id   589406f9171f7e06051b0644ca84d099
#
_cell.length_a   1.000
_cell.length_b   1.000
_cell.length_c   1.000
_cell.angle_alpha   90.00
_cell.angle_beta   90.00
_cell.angle_gamma   90.00
#
_symmetry.space_group_name_H-M   'P 1'
#
loop_
_entity.id
_entity.type
_entity.pdbx_description
1 polymer ?
#
loop_
_entity_poly.entity_id
_entity_poly.type
_entity_poly.pdbx_seq_one_letter_code
_entity_poly.pdbx_strand_id
1 'polypeptide(L)'
;MSLALPAPDMARAITRISHEILERNSGSDSITLLGIPTRGAHLAARIAANIEAIEGKPVQSGTLDITLHRDDLRMRPPRALMPTVIPSLGVEDRNIILVDDVLFSGRTIRAALDALGEIGRPKTVQLAVLVDRGHRQLPIKADYVGKNLPTSPSQIIKVQFTELDGVDAVSLEEGGK
;
A
#
# COMPACT_ATOMS: atom_id res chain seq x y z
N MET A 1 0.78 -1.65 24.25
CA MET A 1 0.26 -1.01 23.02
C MET A 1 0.42 0.49 23.16
N SER A 2 1.11 1.13 22.22
CA SER A 2 1.26 2.59 22.18
C SER A 2 0.73 3.11 20.85
N LEU A 3 -0.01 4.24 20.90
CA LEU A 3 -0.54 4.90 19.72
C LEU A 3 0.61 5.64 19.00
N ALA A 4 0.89 5.24 17.77
CA ALA A 4 1.98 5.81 16.95
C ALA A 4 1.49 6.87 15.97
N LEU A 5 0.25 6.74 15.48
CA LEU A 5 -0.36 7.67 14.53
C LEU A 5 -1.87 7.74 14.80
N PRO A 6 -2.36 8.82 15.43
CA PRO A 6 -3.79 9.03 15.62
C PRO A 6 -4.48 9.40 14.31
N ALA A 7 -5.81 9.29 14.25
CA ALA A 7 -6.61 9.52 13.05
C ALA A 7 -6.31 10.85 12.32
N PRO A 8 -6.18 12.02 12.99
CA PRO A 8 -5.85 13.25 12.29
C PRO A 8 -4.48 13.24 11.62
N ASP A 9 -3.49 12.60 12.24
CA ASP A 9 -2.13 12.48 11.69
C ASP A 9 -2.10 11.50 10.52
N MET A 10 -2.85 10.42 10.61
CA MET A 10 -3.03 9.47 9.53
C MET A 10 -3.68 10.14 8.30
N ALA A 11 -4.73 10.92 8.48
CA ALA A 11 -5.37 11.68 7.42
C ALA A 11 -4.40 12.66 6.75
N ARG A 12 -3.61 13.40 7.54
CA ARG A 12 -2.58 14.31 7.02
C ARG A 12 -1.50 13.58 6.22
N ALA A 13 -1.05 12.41 6.70
CA ALA A 13 -0.07 11.59 6.01
C ALA A 13 -0.59 11.11 4.64
N ILE A 14 -1.83 10.64 4.59
CA ILE A 14 -2.47 10.18 3.34
C ILE A 14 -2.63 11.35 2.36
N THR A 15 -3.05 12.51 2.81
CA THR A 15 -3.15 13.73 1.98
C THR A 15 -1.79 14.12 1.42
N ARG A 16 -0.74 14.11 2.22
CA ARG A 16 0.62 14.41 1.78
C ARG A 16 1.11 13.41 0.73
N ILE A 17 0.92 12.11 0.95
CA ILE A 17 1.24 11.07 -0.04
C ILE A 17 0.53 11.35 -1.37
N SER A 18 -0.74 11.72 -1.33
CA SER A 18 -1.52 12.03 -2.54
C SER A 18 -0.92 13.19 -3.33
N HIS A 19 -0.50 14.27 -2.65
CA HIS A 19 0.20 15.38 -3.29
C HIS A 19 1.58 14.98 -3.85
N GLU A 20 2.36 14.20 -3.12
CA GLU A 20 3.68 13.72 -3.57
C GLU A 20 3.56 12.84 -4.82
N ILE A 21 2.54 11.97 -4.89
CA ILE A 21 2.25 11.15 -6.08
C ILE A 21 1.95 12.04 -7.28
N LEU A 22 1.08 13.03 -7.13
CA LEU A 22 0.71 13.95 -8.21
C LEU A 22 1.90 14.78 -8.68
N GLU A 23 2.71 15.29 -7.76
CA GLU A 23 3.90 16.07 -8.09
C GLU A 23 4.89 15.25 -8.92
N ARG A 24 5.24 14.06 -8.45
CA ARG A 24 6.21 13.19 -9.14
C ARG A 24 5.75 12.74 -10.52
N ASN A 25 4.45 12.52 -10.71
CA ASN A 25 3.89 12.01 -11.95
C ASN A 25 3.28 13.10 -12.86
N SER A 26 3.44 14.36 -12.50
CA SER A 26 2.88 15.51 -13.24
C SER A 26 1.37 15.40 -13.45
N GLY A 27 0.65 15.04 -12.41
CA GLY A 27 -0.79 14.84 -12.40
C GLY A 27 -1.22 13.37 -12.41
N SER A 28 -2.51 13.11 -12.59
CA SER A 28 -3.11 11.78 -12.42
C SER A 28 -3.32 11.00 -13.72
N ASP A 29 -3.08 11.58 -14.88
CA ASP A 29 -3.46 10.97 -16.18
C ASP A 29 -2.69 9.67 -16.48
N SER A 30 -1.43 9.60 -16.10
CA SER A 30 -0.55 8.46 -16.39
C SER A 30 -0.53 7.39 -15.32
N ILE A 31 -1.13 7.63 -14.14
CA ILE A 31 -1.02 6.73 -12.99
C ILE A 31 -2.21 5.77 -12.86
N THR A 32 -1.93 4.62 -12.30
CA THR A 32 -2.92 3.65 -11.82
C THR A 32 -2.54 3.21 -10.43
N LEU A 33 -3.45 3.35 -9.47
CA LEU A 33 -3.26 2.88 -8.10
C LEU A 33 -3.70 1.42 -7.99
N LEU A 34 -2.85 0.57 -7.43
CA LEU A 34 -3.20 -0.83 -7.13
C LEU A 34 -2.93 -1.11 -5.67
N GLY A 35 -3.99 -1.26 -4.89
CA GLY A 35 -3.93 -1.58 -3.47
C GLY A 35 -3.76 -3.08 -3.24
N ILE A 36 -2.83 -3.43 -2.35
CA ILE A 36 -2.64 -4.81 -1.94
C ILE A 36 -3.65 -5.15 -0.83
N PRO A 37 -4.60 -6.06 -1.07
CA PRO A 37 -5.58 -6.43 -0.05
C PRO A 37 -4.91 -7.02 1.21
N THR A 38 -5.47 -6.79 2.40
CA THR A 38 -6.79 -6.11 2.61
C THR A 38 -6.63 -4.61 2.82
N ARG A 39 -5.73 -4.18 3.69
CA ARG A 39 -5.59 -2.78 4.13
C ARG A 39 -5.01 -1.88 3.06
N GLY A 40 -4.10 -2.38 2.24
CA GLY A 40 -3.58 -1.62 1.10
C GLY A 40 -4.66 -1.21 0.10
N ALA A 41 -5.71 -2.02 -0.08
CA ALA A 41 -6.84 -1.67 -0.93
C ALA A 41 -7.64 -0.47 -0.37
N HIS A 42 -7.88 -0.42 0.94
CA HIS A 42 -8.55 0.72 1.58
C HIS A 42 -7.69 1.99 1.52
N LEU A 43 -6.39 1.85 1.75
CA LEU A 43 -5.46 2.97 1.62
C LEU A 43 -5.43 3.52 0.18
N ALA A 44 -5.39 2.64 -0.83
CA ALA A 44 -5.45 3.04 -2.23
C ALA A 44 -6.75 3.79 -2.56
N ALA A 45 -7.89 3.33 -2.05
CA ALA A 45 -9.18 4.00 -2.22
C ALA A 45 -9.18 5.42 -1.60
N ARG A 46 -8.60 5.58 -0.43
CA ARG A 46 -8.46 6.91 0.22
C ARG A 46 -7.53 7.84 -0.55
N ILE A 47 -6.41 7.33 -1.06
CA ILE A 47 -5.50 8.10 -1.92
C ILE A 47 -6.22 8.51 -3.22
N ALA A 48 -6.96 7.59 -3.83
CA ALA A 48 -7.74 7.88 -5.03
C ALA A 48 -8.77 8.99 -4.80
N ALA A 49 -9.51 8.95 -3.68
CA ALA A 49 -10.46 9.98 -3.31
C ALA A 49 -9.80 11.36 -3.09
N ASN A 50 -8.63 11.38 -2.46
CA ASN A 50 -7.86 12.62 -2.29
C ASN A 50 -7.36 13.18 -3.63
N ILE A 51 -6.85 12.34 -4.51
CA ILE A 51 -6.40 12.75 -5.85
C ILE A 51 -7.58 13.32 -6.65
N GLU A 52 -8.73 12.66 -6.63
CA GLU A 52 -9.94 13.16 -7.29
C GLU A 52 -10.35 14.54 -6.74
N ALA A 53 -10.31 14.72 -5.43
CA ALA A 53 -10.61 16.01 -4.80
C ALA A 53 -9.63 17.12 -5.20
N ILE A 54 -8.35 16.78 -5.39
CA ILE A 54 -7.29 17.73 -5.77
C ILE A 54 -7.36 18.06 -7.28
N GLU A 55 -7.49 17.05 -8.13
CA GLU A 55 -7.42 17.17 -9.60
C GLU A 55 -8.79 17.48 -10.24
N GLY A 56 -9.90 17.26 -9.53
CA GLY A 56 -11.25 17.41 -10.06
C GLY A 56 -11.67 16.32 -11.04
N LYS A 57 -10.93 15.21 -11.11
CA LYS A 57 -11.23 14.07 -11.99
C LYS A 57 -10.79 12.75 -11.31
N PRO A 58 -11.49 11.63 -11.57
CA PRO A 58 -11.14 10.34 -10.98
C PRO A 58 -9.80 9.85 -11.50
N VAL A 59 -9.06 9.16 -10.62
CA VAL A 59 -7.83 8.43 -10.97
C VAL A 59 -8.14 6.94 -11.12
N GLN A 60 -7.42 6.26 -12.02
CA GLN A 60 -7.53 4.81 -12.17
C GLN A 60 -7.08 4.11 -10.88
N SER A 61 -7.94 3.28 -10.29
CA SER A 61 -7.66 2.59 -9.02
C SER A 61 -8.27 1.20 -9.02
N GLY A 62 -7.54 0.25 -8.47
CA GLY A 62 -7.96 -1.14 -8.34
C GLY A 62 -7.22 -1.87 -7.23
N THR A 63 -7.28 -3.19 -7.28
CA THR A 63 -6.66 -4.07 -6.30
C THR A 63 -5.83 -5.16 -6.96
N LEU A 64 -4.77 -5.59 -6.30
CA LEU A 64 -3.87 -6.65 -6.77
C LEU A 64 -3.72 -7.70 -5.68
N ASP A 65 -4.35 -8.87 -5.87
CA ASP A 65 -4.16 -10.01 -4.98
C ASP A 65 -2.81 -10.66 -5.21
N ILE A 66 -2.07 -10.86 -4.15
CA ILE A 66 -0.72 -11.43 -4.17
C ILE A 66 -0.64 -12.81 -3.52
N THR A 67 -1.76 -13.36 -3.09
CA THR A 67 -1.82 -14.56 -2.24
C THR A 67 -1.04 -15.73 -2.85
N LEU A 68 -1.19 -15.99 -4.15
CA LEU A 68 -0.53 -17.08 -4.85
C LEU A 68 0.97 -16.84 -5.13
N HIS A 69 1.45 -15.61 -4.96
CA HIS A 69 2.84 -15.22 -5.24
C HIS A 69 3.69 -15.09 -3.98
N ARG A 70 3.10 -15.31 -2.81
CA ARG A 70 3.81 -15.24 -1.53
C ARG A 70 4.77 -16.42 -1.39
N ASP A 71 5.98 -16.14 -0.93
CA ASP A 71 7.02 -17.16 -0.68
C ASP A 71 6.74 -18.01 0.58
N ASP A 72 5.84 -17.54 1.47
CA ASP A 72 5.40 -18.27 2.67
C ASP A 72 4.10 -19.07 2.46
N LEU A 73 3.62 -19.23 1.23
CA LEU A 73 2.35 -19.89 0.90
C LEU A 73 2.26 -21.31 1.45
N ARG A 74 3.38 -22.02 1.50
CA ARG A 74 3.46 -23.39 2.04
C ARG A 74 3.60 -23.45 3.57
N MET A 75 3.91 -22.32 4.21
CA MET A 75 4.25 -22.25 5.63
C MET A 75 3.11 -21.72 6.49
N ARG A 76 2.08 -21.15 5.88
CA ARG A 76 0.92 -20.57 6.55
C ARG A 76 -0.37 -21.07 5.93
N PRO A 77 -1.47 -21.14 6.71
CA PRO A 77 -2.78 -21.45 6.14
C PRO A 77 -3.07 -20.46 4.99
N PRO A 78 -3.58 -20.96 3.84
CA PRO A 78 -3.92 -20.07 2.74
C PRO A 78 -5.00 -19.09 3.18
N ARG A 79 -4.78 -17.81 2.93
CA ARG A 79 -5.85 -16.82 3.05
C ARG A 79 -6.83 -17.01 1.89
N ALA A 80 -8.09 -16.67 2.11
CA ALA A 80 -9.05 -16.59 1.02
C ALA A 80 -8.51 -15.64 -0.07
N LEU A 81 -8.62 -16.06 -1.33
CA LEU A 81 -8.25 -15.21 -2.47
C LEU A 81 -9.15 -13.98 -2.49
N MET A 82 -8.54 -12.81 -2.59
CA MET A 82 -9.26 -11.56 -2.82
C MET A 82 -9.23 -11.26 -4.31
N PRO A 83 -10.29 -10.68 -4.90
CA PRO A 83 -10.28 -10.41 -6.32
C PRO A 83 -9.23 -9.38 -6.69
N THR A 84 -8.44 -9.68 -7.74
CA THR A 84 -7.66 -8.68 -8.45
C THR A 84 -8.60 -7.91 -9.37
N VAL A 85 -8.65 -6.60 -9.20
CA VAL A 85 -9.48 -5.70 -10.01
C VAL A 85 -8.56 -4.69 -10.70
N ILE A 86 -8.34 -4.92 -11.99
CA ILE A 86 -7.55 -4.01 -12.81
C ILE A 86 -8.49 -2.98 -13.44
N PRO A 87 -8.21 -1.67 -13.32
CA PRO A 87 -9.03 -0.63 -13.93
C PRO A 87 -9.04 -0.71 -15.47
N SER A 88 -10.00 -0.04 -16.08
CA SER A 88 -10.27 -0.12 -17.52
C SER A 88 -9.10 0.24 -18.44
N LEU A 89 -8.20 1.12 -18.00
CA LEU A 89 -6.98 1.49 -18.75
C LEU A 89 -5.84 0.48 -18.59
N GLY A 90 -6.04 -0.57 -17.78
CA GLY A 90 -5.03 -1.62 -17.59
C GLY A 90 -3.76 -1.16 -16.90
N VAL A 91 -2.66 -1.88 -17.16
CA VAL A 91 -1.34 -1.61 -16.58
C VAL A 91 -0.28 -1.27 -17.64
N GLU A 92 -0.53 -1.62 -18.91
CA GLU A 92 0.44 -1.42 -20.01
C GLU A 92 0.80 0.06 -20.15
N ASP A 93 2.11 0.34 -20.19
CA ASP A 93 2.70 1.67 -20.35
C ASP A 93 2.25 2.71 -19.31
N ARG A 94 1.65 2.28 -18.21
CA ARG A 94 1.22 3.16 -17.13
C ARG A 94 2.23 3.20 -15.98
N ASN A 95 2.20 4.30 -15.23
CA ASN A 95 2.92 4.41 -13.97
C ASN A 95 2.05 3.76 -12.87
N ILE A 96 2.41 2.58 -12.45
CA ILE A 96 1.69 1.85 -11.39
C ILE A 96 2.19 2.30 -10.04
N ILE A 97 1.26 2.68 -9.17
CA ILE A 97 1.52 2.93 -7.76
C ILE A 97 0.98 1.75 -6.97
N LEU A 98 1.86 0.87 -6.51
CA LEU A 98 1.50 -0.17 -5.53
C LEU A 98 1.28 0.49 -4.18
N VAL A 99 0.19 0.13 -3.52
CA VAL A 99 -0.19 0.71 -2.23
C VAL A 99 -0.35 -0.40 -1.19
N ASP A 100 0.37 -0.26 -0.07
CA ASP A 100 0.27 -1.16 1.07
C ASP A 100 0.25 -0.38 2.38
N ASP A 101 -0.17 -1.00 3.47
CA ASP A 101 -0.25 -0.33 4.78
C ASP A 101 1.12 -0.29 5.49
N VAL A 102 1.85 -1.40 5.54
CA VAL A 102 3.13 -1.50 6.26
C VAL A 102 4.21 -2.13 5.40
N LEU A 103 5.31 -1.43 5.23
CA LEU A 103 6.52 -1.98 4.62
C LEU A 103 7.46 -2.53 5.72
N PHE A 104 7.76 -3.80 5.64
CA PHE A 104 8.62 -4.53 6.56
C PHE A 104 9.80 -5.16 5.81
N SER A 105 9.78 -6.49 5.58
CA SER A 105 10.87 -7.20 4.93
C SER A 105 11.02 -6.92 3.43
N GLY A 106 9.95 -6.49 2.77
CA GLY A 106 9.85 -6.32 1.32
C GLY A 106 9.28 -7.54 0.58
N ARG A 107 9.00 -8.64 1.28
CA ARG A 107 8.51 -9.88 0.65
C ARG A 107 7.11 -9.74 0.06
N THR A 108 6.23 -8.99 0.70
CA THR A 108 4.90 -8.65 0.16
C THR A 108 5.02 -7.90 -1.18
N ILE A 109 5.91 -6.94 -1.24
CA ILE A 109 6.10 -6.12 -2.45
C ILE A 109 6.76 -6.94 -3.57
N ARG A 110 7.68 -7.83 -3.25
CA ARG A 110 8.22 -8.77 -4.24
C ARG A 110 7.10 -9.61 -4.85
N ALA A 111 6.24 -10.19 -4.02
CA ALA A 111 5.08 -10.96 -4.49
C ALA A 111 4.15 -10.11 -5.37
N ALA A 112 3.95 -8.83 -5.03
CA ALA A 112 3.17 -7.89 -5.83
C ALA A 112 3.81 -7.63 -7.20
N LEU A 113 5.13 -7.49 -7.27
CA LEU A 113 5.85 -7.32 -8.53
C LEU A 113 5.73 -8.56 -9.41
N ASP A 114 5.81 -9.77 -8.83
CA ASP A 114 5.62 -11.02 -9.57
C ASP A 114 4.19 -11.12 -10.11
N ALA A 115 3.18 -10.83 -9.29
CA ALA A 115 1.77 -10.83 -9.70
C ALA A 115 1.50 -9.80 -10.83
N LEU A 116 2.05 -8.60 -10.69
CA LEU A 116 1.91 -7.54 -11.69
C LEU A 116 2.55 -7.93 -13.02
N GLY A 117 3.71 -8.60 -13.00
CA GLY A 117 4.40 -9.07 -14.19
C GLY A 117 3.62 -10.10 -15.02
N GLU A 118 2.70 -10.84 -14.40
CA GLU A 118 1.79 -11.77 -15.10
C GLU A 118 0.62 -11.04 -15.78
N ILE A 119 0.28 -9.83 -15.34
CA ILE A 119 -0.84 -9.05 -15.87
C ILE A 119 -0.44 -8.22 -17.07
N GLY A 120 0.76 -7.63 -17.03
CA GLY A 120 1.23 -6.79 -18.11
C GLY A 120 2.57 -6.13 -17.81
N ARG A 121 2.98 -5.19 -18.67
CA ARG A 121 4.25 -4.48 -18.55
C ARG A 121 4.02 -2.99 -18.29
N PRO A 122 4.03 -2.54 -17.04
CA PRO A 122 3.94 -1.12 -16.71
C PRO A 122 5.17 -0.35 -17.22
N LYS A 123 4.98 0.96 -17.42
CA LYS A 123 6.10 1.87 -17.71
C LYS A 123 7.01 2.03 -16.50
N THR A 124 6.44 2.25 -15.33
CA THR A 124 7.15 2.28 -14.05
C THR A 124 6.30 1.63 -12.96
N VAL A 125 6.95 1.18 -11.91
CA VAL A 125 6.28 0.76 -10.66
C VAL A 125 6.84 1.58 -9.52
N GLN A 126 5.96 2.23 -8.78
CA GLN A 126 6.28 3.03 -7.59
C GLN A 126 5.57 2.39 -6.40
N LEU A 127 6.04 2.67 -5.20
CA LEU A 127 5.50 2.10 -3.97
C LEU A 127 5.10 3.19 -2.98
N ALA A 128 3.85 3.18 -2.55
CA ALA A 128 3.32 4.01 -1.47
C ALA A 128 2.94 3.14 -0.27
N VAL A 129 3.40 3.50 0.92
CA VAL A 129 3.06 2.83 2.17
C VAL A 129 2.68 3.83 3.26
N LEU A 130 1.75 3.46 4.12
CA LEU A 130 1.40 4.30 5.26
C LEU A 130 2.54 4.34 6.29
N VAL A 131 3.12 3.18 6.56
CA VAL A 131 4.21 3.03 7.54
C VAL A 131 5.37 2.24 6.95
N ASP A 132 6.58 2.76 7.11
CA ASP A 132 7.81 2.01 6.92
C ASP A 132 8.42 1.74 8.29
N ARG A 133 8.53 0.44 8.66
CA ARG A 133 9.06 0.04 9.96
C ARG A 133 10.53 -0.43 9.94
N GLY A 134 11.15 -0.43 8.78
CA GLY A 134 12.51 -0.95 8.61
C GLY A 134 12.57 -2.49 8.52
N HIS A 135 13.72 -3.04 8.83
CA HIS A 135 14.01 -4.49 8.83
C HIS A 135 13.86 -5.18 7.47
N ARG A 136 14.35 -4.54 6.40
CA ARG A 136 14.35 -5.15 5.06
C ARG A 136 15.16 -6.44 5.02
N GLN A 137 14.62 -7.41 4.27
CA GLN A 137 15.31 -8.63 3.85
C GLN A 137 15.55 -8.66 2.34
N LEU A 138 14.92 -7.78 1.60
CA LEU A 138 15.05 -7.59 0.15
C LEU A 138 15.36 -6.12 -0.15
N PRO A 139 16.00 -5.80 -1.30
CA PRO A 139 16.35 -4.43 -1.67
C PRO A 139 15.13 -3.67 -2.21
N ILE A 140 14.13 -3.49 -1.36
CA ILE A 140 12.87 -2.79 -1.66
C ILE A 140 12.84 -1.49 -0.88
N LYS A 141 12.47 -0.41 -1.54
CA LYS A 141 12.31 0.92 -0.95
C LYS A 141 10.98 1.52 -1.39
N ALA A 142 10.26 2.14 -0.46
CA ALA A 142 9.08 2.92 -0.79
C ALA A 142 9.45 4.28 -1.38
N ASP A 143 8.68 4.72 -2.37
CA ASP A 143 8.79 6.06 -2.97
C ASP A 143 8.04 7.10 -2.13
N TYR A 144 6.94 6.68 -1.51
CA TYR A 144 6.07 7.53 -0.69
C TYR A 144 5.81 6.84 0.64
N VAL A 145 6.11 7.52 1.73
CA VAL A 145 5.99 6.98 3.10
C VAL A 145 5.18 7.93 3.97
N GLY A 146 4.11 7.45 4.55
CA GLY A 146 3.32 8.23 5.50
C GLY A 146 4.09 8.54 6.76
N LYS A 147 4.66 7.52 7.39
CA LYS A 147 5.50 7.65 8.59
C LYS A 147 6.59 6.58 8.62
N ASN A 148 7.80 7.01 8.93
CA ASN A 148 8.87 6.11 9.31
C ASN A 148 8.76 5.82 10.81
N LEU A 149 8.58 4.55 11.17
CA LEU A 149 8.49 4.08 12.56
C LEU A 149 9.56 3.03 12.79
N PRO A 150 10.76 3.41 13.24
CA PRO A 150 11.76 2.44 13.65
C PRO A 150 11.21 1.55 14.77
N THR A 151 11.29 0.25 14.58
CA THR A 151 10.78 -0.74 15.53
C THR A 151 11.86 -1.76 15.87
N SER A 152 11.66 -2.51 16.94
CA SER A 152 12.42 -3.75 17.13
C SER A 152 11.82 -4.88 16.26
N PRO A 153 12.59 -5.93 15.94
CA PRO A 153 12.04 -7.06 15.17
C PRO A 153 10.85 -7.76 15.83
N SER A 154 10.78 -7.74 17.16
CA SER A 154 9.71 -8.34 17.95
C SER A 154 8.43 -7.50 18.00
N GLN A 155 8.51 -6.22 17.74
CA GLN A 155 7.35 -5.34 17.77
C GLN A 155 6.46 -5.53 16.53
N ILE A 156 5.19 -5.25 16.67
CA ILE A 156 4.19 -5.37 15.60
C ILE A 156 3.54 -4.00 15.38
N ILE A 157 3.47 -3.58 14.13
CA ILE A 157 2.67 -2.43 13.72
C ILE A 157 1.27 -2.92 13.40
N LYS A 158 0.27 -2.31 14.04
CA LYS A 158 -1.13 -2.54 13.75
C LYS A 158 -1.73 -1.30 13.13
N VAL A 159 -2.10 -1.41 11.86
CA VAL A 159 -2.85 -0.38 11.14
C VAL A 159 -4.34 -0.70 11.22
N GLN A 160 -5.15 0.27 11.55
CA GLN A 160 -6.60 0.16 11.63
C GLN A 160 -7.23 1.22 10.73
N PHE A 161 -8.24 0.82 9.98
CA PHE A 161 -9.05 1.69 9.15
C PHE A 161 -10.51 1.61 9.56
N THR A 162 -11.18 2.75 9.60
CA THR A 162 -12.59 2.84 9.98
C THR A 162 -13.47 1.86 9.21
N GLU A 163 -13.16 1.61 7.94
CA GLU A 163 -13.92 0.70 7.06
C GLU A 163 -13.88 -0.77 7.52
N LEU A 164 -12.82 -1.17 8.24
CA LEU A 164 -12.62 -2.53 8.72
C LEU A 164 -12.71 -2.65 10.24
N ASP A 165 -12.18 -1.65 10.93
CA ASP A 165 -11.88 -1.73 12.36
C ASP A 165 -12.73 -0.75 13.18
N GLY A 166 -13.53 0.10 12.52
CA GLY A 166 -14.35 1.14 13.16
C GLY A 166 -13.56 2.34 13.69
N VAL A 167 -12.24 2.36 13.48
CA VAL A 167 -11.36 3.43 13.95
C VAL A 167 -10.16 3.57 13.01
N ASP A 168 -9.67 4.80 12.88
CA ASP A 168 -8.41 5.08 12.19
C ASP A 168 -7.29 5.22 13.22
N ALA A 169 -6.31 4.35 13.18
CA ALA A 169 -5.15 4.42 14.06
C ALA A 169 -3.98 3.58 13.53
N VAL A 170 -2.77 3.97 13.90
CA VAL A 170 -1.60 3.09 13.85
C VAL A 170 -1.06 2.95 15.26
N SER A 171 -0.93 1.72 15.72
CA SER A 171 -0.38 1.40 17.04
C SER A 171 0.80 0.44 16.94
N LEU A 172 1.65 0.52 17.96
CA LEU A 172 2.78 -0.36 18.18
C LEU A 172 2.48 -1.31 19.32
N GLU A 173 2.58 -2.59 19.08
CA GLU A 173 2.35 -3.65 20.05
C GLU A 173 3.65 -4.45 20.27
N GLU A 174 3.89 -4.90 21.49
CA GLU A 174 4.94 -5.87 21.75
C GLU A 174 4.47 -7.24 21.24
N GLY A 175 5.26 -7.85 20.37
CA GLY A 175 4.99 -9.21 19.93
C GLY A 175 5.11 -10.17 21.12
N GLY A 176 4.10 -10.96 21.36
CA GLY A 176 4.18 -12.06 22.33
C GLY A 176 5.29 -13.02 21.93
N LYS A 177 6.03 -13.50 22.96
CA LYS A 177 7.00 -14.58 22.80
C LYS A 177 6.31 -15.88 22.39
#